data_fb0b01683f6d0abbc9e6031131ec39b9
#
_entry.id   fb0b01683f6d0abbc9e6031131ec39b9
#
_cell.length_a   1.000
_cell.length_b   1.000
_cell.length_c   1.000
_cell.angle_alpha   90.00
_cell.angle_beta   90.00
_cell.angle_gamma   90.00
#
_symmetry.space_group_name_H-M   'P 1'
#
loop_
_entity.id
_entity.type
_entity.pdbx_description
1 polymer ?
#
loop_
_entity_poly.entity_id
_entity_poly.type
_entity_poly.pdbx_seq_one_letter_code
_entity_poly.pdbx_strand_id
1 'polypeptide(L)'
;MIYVCITVLILLGSTSLLKPFVEGVLHKDMTFTGRSTAWERVLLLIAIKPIFGWGVVDGETATGLLQSIAFVNPHNQLLDCLWQGGIILVFILSLIMITIAFNITKIPNRSKRTGIQFVWIGLLIDMIFEVLLGTGATWIWLLLINHLYEFVYEREVS
;
A
#
# COMPACT_ATOMS: atom_id res chain seq x y z
N MET A 1 -6.26 9.87 4.38
CA MET A 1 -6.03 11.00 3.43
C MET A 1 -4.55 11.18 3.09
N ILE A 2 -3.67 11.40 4.06
CA ILE A 2 -2.22 11.65 3.80
C ILE A 2 -1.59 10.53 2.95
N TYR A 3 -1.82 9.26 3.27
CA TYR A 3 -1.31 8.11 2.51
C TYR A 3 -1.72 8.17 1.03
N VAL A 4 -3.00 8.37 0.73
CA VAL A 4 -3.51 8.47 -0.64
C VAL A 4 -2.89 9.68 -1.35
N CYS A 5 -2.78 10.83 -0.68
CA CYS A 5 -2.12 12.01 -1.25
C CYS A 5 -0.65 11.75 -1.58
N ILE A 6 0.10 11.12 -0.68
CA ILE A 6 1.50 10.77 -0.93
C ILE A 6 1.62 9.78 -2.09
N THR A 7 0.79 8.73 -2.11
CA THR A 7 0.77 7.78 -3.22
C THR A 7 0.46 8.46 -4.55
N VAL A 8 -0.56 9.33 -4.58
CA VAL A 8 -0.90 10.11 -5.79
C VAL A 8 0.23 11.05 -6.19
N LEU A 9 0.88 11.73 -5.23
CA LEU A 9 2.03 12.59 -5.52
C LEU A 9 3.22 11.80 -6.10
N ILE A 10 3.49 10.60 -5.56
CA ILE A 10 4.54 9.73 -6.10
C ILE A 10 4.18 9.25 -7.50
N LEU A 11 2.92 8.87 -7.74
CA LEU A 11 2.44 8.47 -9.06
C LEU A 11 2.48 9.62 -10.06
N LEU A 12 2.03 10.80 -9.68
CA LEU A 12 2.09 12.00 -10.52
C LEU A 12 3.53 12.47 -10.74
N GLY A 13 4.39 12.32 -9.72
CA GLY A 13 5.79 12.68 -9.80
C GLY A 13 6.60 11.76 -10.71
N SER A 14 6.20 10.49 -10.85
CA SER A 14 6.85 9.57 -11.78
C SER A 14 6.54 9.89 -13.25
N THR A 15 5.48 10.68 -13.51
CA THR A 15 4.98 10.89 -14.88
C THR A 15 5.45 12.17 -15.58
N SER A 16 5.83 13.27 -14.91
CA SER A 16 6.42 14.43 -15.59
C SER A 16 6.84 15.61 -14.71
N LEU A 17 6.18 15.85 -13.56
CA LEU A 17 6.39 17.09 -12.78
C LEU A 17 7.70 17.10 -11.96
N LEU A 18 8.14 15.92 -11.48
CA LEU A 18 9.38 15.79 -10.71
C LEU A 18 10.58 15.38 -11.56
N LYS A 19 10.37 15.05 -12.84
CA LYS A 19 11.43 14.64 -13.75
C LYS A 19 12.60 15.64 -13.78
N PRO A 20 12.38 16.95 -13.98
CA PRO A 20 13.50 17.93 -14.00
C PRO A 20 14.18 18.07 -12.63
N PHE A 21 13.46 17.86 -11.52
CA PHE A 21 14.05 17.91 -10.18
C PHE A 21 14.89 16.67 -9.86
N VAL A 22 14.39 15.50 -10.19
CA VAL A 22 15.07 14.22 -9.89
C VAL A 22 16.26 13.99 -10.82
N GLU A 23 16.15 14.31 -12.10
CA GLU A 23 17.25 14.25 -13.05
C GLU A 23 18.30 15.32 -12.76
N GLY A 24 17.90 16.53 -12.35
CA GLY A 24 18.80 17.63 -12.04
C GLY A 24 19.53 17.50 -10.69
N VAL A 25 18.92 16.91 -9.68
CA VAL A 25 19.46 16.85 -8.31
C VAL A 25 20.06 15.48 -7.99
N LEU A 26 19.45 14.39 -8.45
CA LEU A 26 19.87 13.04 -8.09
C LEU A 26 20.70 12.33 -9.16
N HIS A 27 20.85 12.91 -10.35
CA HIS A 27 21.57 12.31 -11.49
C HIS A 27 21.19 10.84 -11.75
N LYS A 28 19.94 10.47 -11.40
CA LYS A 28 19.39 9.12 -11.63
C LYS A 28 18.31 9.18 -12.68
N ASP A 29 18.38 8.25 -13.64
CA ASP A 29 17.27 8.01 -14.55
C ASP A 29 16.00 7.73 -13.79
N MET A 30 14.92 8.48 -14.11
CA MET A 30 13.58 8.34 -13.50
C MET A 30 12.89 7.01 -13.82
N THR A 31 13.57 6.10 -14.45
CA THR A 31 13.02 4.76 -14.76
C THR A 31 12.96 3.86 -13.52
N PHE A 32 12.77 4.38 -12.30
CA PHE A 32 12.57 3.55 -11.09
C PHE A 32 12.62 2.03 -11.38
N THR A 33 13.69 1.59 -12.07
CA THR A 33 13.89 0.20 -12.50
C THR A 33 12.67 -0.43 -13.22
N GLY A 34 12.02 0.29 -14.14
CA GLY A 34 10.87 -0.19 -14.92
C GLY A 34 9.50 -0.10 -14.22
N ARG A 35 9.44 0.36 -12.97
CA ARG A 35 8.16 0.50 -12.24
C ARG A 35 7.19 1.48 -12.90
N SER A 36 7.69 2.53 -13.54
CA SER A 36 6.86 3.50 -14.27
C SER A 36 6.02 2.84 -15.38
N THR A 37 6.64 1.95 -16.15
CA THR A 37 5.93 1.21 -17.22
C THR A 37 4.88 0.26 -16.64
N ALA A 38 5.20 -0.43 -15.54
CA ALA A 38 4.24 -1.28 -14.84
C ALA A 38 3.06 -0.47 -14.29
N TRP A 39 3.30 0.72 -13.74
CA TRP A 39 2.25 1.61 -13.23
C TRP A 39 1.35 2.13 -14.33
N GLU A 40 1.89 2.54 -15.48
CA GLU A 40 1.09 2.96 -16.63
C GLU A 40 0.12 1.85 -17.07
N ARG A 41 0.62 0.61 -17.16
CA ARG A 41 -0.21 -0.56 -17.51
C ARG A 41 -1.27 -0.84 -16.47
N VAL A 42 -0.91 -0.84 -15.19
CA VAL A 42 -1.87 -1.05 -14.08
C VAL A 42 -2.97 0.01 -14.10
N LEU A 43 -2.63 1.29 -14.33
CA LEU A 43 -3.62 2.37 -14.42
C LEU A 43 -4.60 2.16 -15.58
N LEU A 44 -4.13 1.68 -16.73
CA LEU A 44 -5.01 1.32 -17.85
C LEU A 44 -5.94 0.14 -17.48
N LEU A 45 -5.42 -0.88 -16.80
CA LEU A 45 -6.22 -2.02 -16.35
C LEU A 45 -7.28 -1.61 -15.32
N ILE A 46 -6.93 -0.72 -14.40
CA ILE A 46 -7.86 -0.13 -13.42
C ILE A 46 -8.97 0.64 -14.15
N ALA A 47 -8.64 1.43 -15.16
CA ALA A 47 -9.62 2.20 -15.92
C ALA A 47 -10.66 1.31 -16.64
N ILE A 48 -10.27 0.09 -17.03
CA ILE A 48 -11.19 -0.87 -17.68
C ILE A 48 -12.17 -1.48 -16.66
N LYS A 49 -11.72 -1.81 -15.43
CA LYS A 49 -12.54 -2.43 -14.38
C LYS A 49 -12.39 -1.73 -13.03
N PRO A 50 -12.86 -0.49 -12.88
CA PRO A 50 -12.56 0.32 -11.70
C PRO A 50 -13.29 -0.12 -10.42
N ILE A 51 -14.44 -0.78 -10.52
CA ILE A 51 -15.30 -1.09 -9.38
C ILE A 51 -14.89 -2.40 -8.70
N PHE A 52 -14.81 -3.48 -9.45
CA PHE A 52 -14.56 -4.84 -8.94
C PHE A 52 -13.14 -5.35 -9.23
N GLY A 53 -12.37 -4.64 -10.06
CA GLY A 53 -11.05 -5.06 -10.48
C GLY A 53 -11.07 -6.32 -11.38
N TRP A 54 -9.91 -6.98 -11.46
CA TRP A 54 -9.69 -8.15 -12.31
C TRP A 54 -9.78 -9.48 -11.56
N GLY A 55 -9.95 -9.45 -10.25
CA GLY A 55 -9.86 -10.63 -9.38
C GLY A 55 -8.41 -10.93 -8.99
N VAL A 56 -8.22 -12.03 -8.29
CA VAL A 56 -6.88 -12.52 -7.96
C VAL A 56 -6.22 -13.01 -9.24
N VAL A 57 -5.10 -12.40 -9.60
CA VAL A 57 -4.37 -12.68 -10.83
C VAL A 57 -3.12 -13.48 -10.46
N ASP A 58 -2.94 -14.65 -11.06
CA ASP A 58 -1.71 -15.43 -10.90
C ASP A 58 -0.52 -14.78 -11.62
N GLY A 59 0.71 -15.21 -11.28
CA GLY A 59 1.92 -14.57 -11.78
C GLY A 59 2.07 -14.64 -13.30
N GLU A 60 1.62 -15.70 -13.96
CA GLU A 60 1.70 -15.84 -15.41
C GLU A 60 0.73 -14.87 -16.10
N THR A 61 -0.51 -14.84 -15.66
CA THR A 61 -1.52 -13.89 -16.15
C THR A 61 -1.10 -12.44 -15.87
N ALA A 62 -0.51 -12.17 -14.68
CA ALA A 62 -0.02 -10.85 -14.32
C ALA A 62 1.08 -10.36 -15.27
N THR A 63 2.09 -11.19 -15.56
CA THR A 63 3.15 -10.84 -16.52
C THR A 63 2.60 -10.54 -17.91
N GLY A 64 1.60 -11.31 -18.35
CA GLY A 64 0.91 -11.07 -19.63
C GLY A 64 0.15 -9.74 -19.65
N LEU A 65 -0.63 -9.45 -18.62
CA LEU A 65 -1.40 -8.22 -18.51
C LEU A 65 -0.52 -6.97 -18.34
N LEU A 66 0.53 -7.06 -17.53
CA LEU A 66 1.49 -5.98 -17.32
C LEU A 66 2.49 -5.84 -18.49
N GLN A 67 2.51 -6.80 -19.39
CA GLN A 67 3.47 -6.87 -20.49
C GLN A 67 4.93 -6.74 -19.99
N SER A 68 5.22 -7.37 -18.85
CA SER A 68 6.52 -7.31 -18.20
C SER A 68 6.90 -8.67 -17.64
N ILE A 69 8.10 -9.13 -17.98
CA ILE A 69 8.67 -10.36 -17.42
C ILE A 69 9.23 -10.10 -16.01
N ALA A 70 9.55 -8.84 -15.70
CA ALA A 70 10.21 -8.46 -14.45
C ALA A 70 9.21 -8.16 -13.31
N PHE A 71 7.95 -7.90 -13.63
CA PHE A 71 6.97 -7.46 -12.63
C PHE A 71 5.70 -8.32 -12.70
N VAL A 72 5.37 -8.93 -11.57
CA VAL A 72 4.12 -9.68 -11.35
C VAL A 72 3.08 -8.85 -10.55
N ASN A 73 3.51 -7.70 -10.04
CA ASN A 73 2.66 -6.77 -9.27
C ASN A 73 3.19 -5.33 -9.42
N PRO A 74 2.40 -4.32 -9.06
CA PRO A 74 2.78 -2.91 -9.23
C PRO A 74 3.78 -2.38 -8.18
N HIS A 75 4.26 -3.19 -7.23
CA HIS A 75 5.07 -2.72 -6.09
C HIS A 75 4.50 -1.46 -5.42
N ASN A 76 3.18 -1.43 -5.29
CA ASN A 76 2.43 -0.39 -4.59
C ASN A 76 1.08 -0.99 -4.18
N GLN A 77 0.80 -1.02 -2.89
CA GLN A 77 -0.37 -1.70 -2.35
C GLN A 77 -1.70 -1.10 -2.82
N LEU A 78 -1.76 0.23 -2.97
CA LEU A 78 -2.99 0.88 -3.44
C LEU A 78 -3.32 0.51 -4.88
N LEU A 79 -2.30 0.54 -5.76
CA LEU A 79 -2.47 0.14 -7.16
C LEU A 79 -2.84 -1.33 -7.28
N ASP A 80 -2.23 -2.18 -6.47
CA ASP A 80 -2.53 -3.61 -6.46
C ASP A 80 -3.97 -3.89 -6.03
N CYS A 81 -4.44 -3.24 -4.97
CA CYS A 81 -5.83 -3.34 -4.52
C CYS A 81 -6.82 -2.81 -5.57
N LEU A 82 -6.51 -1.66 -6.21
CA LEU A 82 -7.35 -1.12 -7.28
C LEU A 82 -7.40 -2.05 -8.49
N TRP A 83 -6.26 -2.62 -8.86
CA TRP A 83 -6.19 -3.54 -9.99
C TRP A 83 -6.96 -4.84 -9.73
N GLN A 84 -6.71 -5.49 -8.58
CA GLN A 84 -7.31 -6.80 -8.29
C GLN A 84 -8.75 -6.71 -7.81
N GLY A 85 -9.09 -5.78 -6.91
CA GLY A 85 -10.40 -5.69 -6.28
C GLY A 85 -11.16 -4.38 -6.51
N GLY A 86 -10.60 -3.48 -7.32
CA GLY A 86 -11.22 -2.19 -7.61
C GLY A 86 -11.39 -1.29 -6.38
N ILE A 87 -12.25 -0.31 -6.52
CA ILE A 87 -12.54 0.65 -5.44
C ILE A 87 -13.16 -0.03 -4.21
N ILE A 88 -13.85 -1.15 -4.40
CA ILE A 88 -14.46 -1.91 -3.31
C ILE A 88 -13.39 -2.44 -2.37
N LEU A 89 -12.33 -3.07 -2.90
CA LEU A 89 -11.24 -3.60 -2.07
C LEU A 89 -10.48 -2.47 -1.37
N VAL A 90 -10.25 -1.35 -2.06
CA VAL A 90 -9.61 -0.16 -1.46
C VAL A 90 -10.46 0.39 -0.32
N PHE A 91 -11.78 0.44 -0.48
CA PHE A 91 -12.69 0.89 0.57
C PHE A 91 -12.63 -0.02 1.80
N ILE A 92 -12.71 -1.36 1.60
CA ILE A 92 -12.60 -2.34 2.68
C ILE A 92 -11.25 -2.21 3.40
N LEU A 93 -10.15 -2.15 2.64
CA LEU A 93 -8.82 -1.98 3.21
C LEU A 93 -8.72 -0.68 4.01
N SER A 94 -9.27 0.42 3.49
CA SER A 94 -9.26 1.71 4.19
C SER A 94 -10.00 1.64 5.52
N LEU A 95 -11.14 0.95 5.59
CA LEU A 95 -11.87 0.74 6.84
C LEU A 95 -11.04 -0.07 7.84
N ILE A 96 -10.38 -1.13 7.41
CA ILE A 96 -9.49 -1.93 8.27
C ILE A 96 -8.36 -1.05 8.81
N MET A 97 -7.69 -0.28 7.94
CA MET A 97 -6.58 0.59 8.32
C MET A 97 -7.00 1.67 9.32
N ILE A 98 -8.17 2.29 9.09
CA ILE A 98 -8.74 3.30 10.00
C ILE A 98 -9.09 2.68 11.36
N THR A 99 -9.68 1.48 11.36
CA THR A 99 -10.04 0.77 12.59
C THR A 99 -8.79 0.47 13.43
N ILE A 100 -7.73 -0.04 12.80
CA ILE A 100 -6.45 -0.31 13.49
C ILE A 100 -5.87 1.00 14.05
N ALA A 101 -5.82 2.06 13.24
CA ALA A 101 -5.30 3.36 13.67
C ALA A 101 -6.09 3.89 14.88
N PHE A 102 -7.42 3.77 14.85
CA PHE A 102 -8.28 4.17 15.96
C PHE A 102 -8.04 3.32 17.22
N ASN A 103 -7.91 2.00 17.08
CA ASN A 103 -7.64 1.12 18.22
C ASN A 103 -6.28 1.40 18.87
N ILE A 104 -5.26 1.72 18.09
CA ILE A 104 -3.94 2.14 18.61
C ILE A 104 -4.10 3.38 19.52
N THR A 105 -4.98 4.33 19.20
CA THR A 105 -5.18 5.54 20.05
C THR A 105 -5.73 5.24 21.42
N LYS A 106 -6.44 4.11 21.60
CA LYS A 106 -7.05 3.70 22.86
C LYS A 106 -6.05 3.09 23.86
N ILE A 107 -4.81 2.78 23.44
CA ILE A 107 -3.78 2.21 24.33
C ILE A 107 -3.44 3.26 25.41
N PRO A 108 -3.65 2.95 26.71
CA PRO A 108 -3.46 3.92 27.80
C PRO A 108 -1.99 4.33 27.95
N ASN A 109 -1.09 3.33 27.93
CA ASN A 109 0.34 3.56 28.11
C ASN A 109 0.93 4.31 26.91
N ARG A 110 1.35 5.57 27.16
CA ARG A 110 1.86 6.47 26.11
C ARG A 110 3.08 5.89 25.40
N SER A 111 4.02 5.27 26.12
CA SER A 111 5.24 4.72 25.51
C SER A 111 4.93 3.56 24.55
N LYS A 112 4.08 2.62 24.99
CA LYS A 112 3.64 1.48 24.17
C LYS A 112 2.85 1.97 22.97
N ARG A 113 1.90 2.90 23.15
CA ARG A 113 1.13 3.53 22.07
C ARG A 113 2.04 4.15 21.02
N THR A 114 3.01 4.95 21.46
CA THR A 114 3.95 5.61 20.54
C THR A 114 4.79 4.57 19.78
N GLY A 115 5.29 3.54 20.43
CA GLY A 115 6.02 2.45 19.75
C GLY A 115 5.19 1.76 18.68
N ILE A 116 3.93 1.41 18.98
CA ILE A 116 3.01 0.77 18.02
C ILE A 116 2.66 1.75 16.88
N GLN A 117 2.49 3.05 17.16
CA GLN A 117 2.26 4.06 16.12
C GLN A 117 3.44 4.14 15.14
N PHE A 118 4.69 4.08 15.61
CA PHE A 118 5.85 4.05 14.71
C PHE A 118 5.87 2.82 13.82
N VAL A 119 5.59 1.65 14.37
CA VAL A 119 5.48 0.40 13.58
C VAL A 119 4.37 0.52 12.53
N TRP A 120 3.21 1.07 12.93
CA TRP A 120 2.08 1.29 12.03
C TRP A 120 2.41 2.25 10.89
N ILE A 121 3.06 3.37 11.20
CA ILE A 121 3.50 4.35 10.19
C ILE A 121 4.54 3.72 9.26
N GLY A 122 5.48 2.95 9.80
CA GLY A 122 6.46 2.21 9.00
C GLY A 122 5.80 1.27 7.99
N LEU A 123 4.80 0.50 8.43
CA LEU A 123 4.02 -0.39 7.55
C LEU A 123 3.28 0.40 6.45
N LEU A 124 2.67 1.53 6.78
CA LEU A 124 2.00 2.38 5.79
C LEU A 124 2.98 2.95 4.76
N ILE A 125 4.19 3.31 5.19
CA ILE A 125 5.25 3.77 4.27
C ILE A 125 5.69 2.61 3.35
N ASP A 126 5.90 1.43 3.91
CA ASP A 126 6.31 0.25 3.13
C ASP A 126 5.27 -0.12 2.06
N MET A 127 3.98 -0.03 2.38
CA MET A 127 2.88 -0.24 1.44
C MET A 127 2.85 0.74 0.25
N ILE A 128 3.59 1.86 0.31
CA ILE A 128 3.74 2.77 -0.84
C ILE A 128 4.69 2.16 -1.88
N PHE A 129 5.68 1.40 -1.42
CA PHE A 129 6.77 0.90 -2.26
C PHE A 129 6.69 -0.60 -2.54
N GLU A 130 5.83 -1.32 -1.79
CA GLU A 130 5.67 -2.77 -1.92
C GLU A 130 4.22 -3.22 -1.75
N VAL A 131 3.92 -4.42 -2.28
CA VAL A 131 2.63 -5.10 -2.10
C VAL A 131 2.76 -6.07 -0.94
N LEU A 132 2.37 -5.63 0.25
CA LEU A 132 2.48 -6.44 1.47
C LEU A 132 1.31 -7.41 1.65
N LEU A 133 0.11 -7.01 1.25
CA LEU A 133 -1.12 -7.79 1.48
C LEU A 133 -1.31 -8.96 0.51
N GLY A 134 -0.40 -9.11 -0.45
CA GLY A 134 -0.36 -10.28 -1.34
C GLY A 134 0.01 -11.58 -0.65
N THR A 135 0.52 -11.53 0.59
CA THR A 135 0.90 -12.71 1.37
C THR A 135 0.01 -12.86 2.60
N GLY A 136 -0.39 -14.10 2.91
CA GLY A 136 -1.19 -14.40 4.11
C GLY A 136 -0.53 -13.95 5.42
N ALA A 137 0.79 -13.89 5.46
CA ALA A 137 1.55 -13.45 6.63
C ALA A 137 1.22 -12.01 7.03
N THR A 138 1.04 -11.11 6.06
CA THR A 138 0.74 -9.69 6.36
C THR A 138 -0.64 -9.51 6.97
N TRP A 139 -1.62 -10.30 6.55
CA TRP A 139 -2.95 -10.30 7.17
C TRP A 139 -2.90 -10.74 8.63
N ILE A 140 -2.06 -11.74 8.95
CA ILE A 140 -1.81 -12.15 10.34
C ILE A 140 -1.21 -11.01 11.14
N TRP A 141 -0.24 -10.26 10.59
CA TRP A 141 0.34 -9.10 11.26
C TRP A 141 -0.68 -7.99 11.51
N LEU A 142 -1.57 -7.70 10.55
CA LEU A 142 -2.63 -6.72 10.73
C LEU A 142 -3.61 -7.13 11.84
N LEU A 143 -3.99 -8.41 11.88
CA LEU A 143 -4.84 -8.95 12.92
C LEU A 143 -4.16 -8.90 14.29
N LEU A 144 -2.85 -9.24 14.35
CA LEU A 144 -2.07 -9.16 15.60
C LEU A 144 -1.97 -7.71 16.09
N ILE A 145 -1.69 -6.74 15.22
CA ILE A 145 -1.63 -5.32 15.62
C ILE A 145 -2.99 -4.85 16.14
N ASN A 146 -4.07 -5.28 15.51
CA ASN A 146 -5.42 -4.95 15.96
C ASN A 146 -5.73 -5.57 17.33
N HIS A 147 -5.30 -6.81 17.61
CA HIS A 147 -5.52 -7.50 18.88
C HIS A 147 -4.51 -7.11 19.97
N LEU A 148 -3.32 -6.64 19.63
CA LEU A 148 -2.37 -6.11 20.61
C LEU A 148 -3.01 -5.00 21.47
N TYR A 149 -3.96 -4.27 20.94
CA TYR A 149 -4.74 -3.30 21.72
C TYR A 149 -5.50 -3.98 22.88
N GLU A 150 -6.20 -5.08 22.62
CA GLU A 150 -6.97 -5.81 23.64
C GLU A 150 -6.05 -6.37 24.72
N PHE A 151 -4.95 -7.03 24.33
CA PHE A 151 -3.96 -7.57 25.26
C PHE A 151 -3.28 -6.51 26.13
N VAL A 152 -2.99 -5.35 25.57
CA VAL A 152 -2.35 -4.26 26.33
C VAL A 152 -3.37 -3.57 27.24
N TYR A 153 -4.61 -3.44 26.79
CA TYR A 153 -5.68 -2.82 27.58
C TYR A 153 -6.08 -3.67 28.77
N GLU A 154 -6.31 -4.98 28.61
CA GLU A 154 -6.69 -5.88 29.69
C GLU A 154 -5.63 -5.99 30.80
N ARG A 155 -4.34 -5.95 30.45
CA ARG A 155 -3.24 -5.97 31.43
C ARG A 155 -3.03 -4.67 32.21
N GLU A 156 -3.58 -3.57 31.76
CA GLU A 156 -3.43 -2.28 32.44
C GLU A 156 -4.67 -1.90 33.26
N VAL A 157 -5.80 -2.59 33.06
CA VAL A 157 -7.06 -2.37 33.78
C VAL A 157 -7.30 -3.45 34.86
N SER A 158 -6.60 -4.59 34.79
CA SER A 158 -6.60 -5.64 35.82
C SER A 158 -5.53 -5.37 36.89
#